data_a9f828c9193131f925d0bf7647463ae7
#
_entry.id   a9f828c9193131f925d0bf7647463ae7
#
_cell.length_a   1.000
_cell.length_b   1.000
_cell.length_c   1.000
_cell.angle_alpha   90.00
_cell.angle_beta   90.00
_cell.angle_gamma   90.00
#
_symmetry.space_group_name_H-M   'P 1'
#
loop_
_entity.id
_entity.type
_entity.pdbx_description
1 polymer ?
#
loop_
_entity_poly.entity_id
_entity_poly.type
_entity_poly.pdbx_seq_one_letter_code
_entity_poly.pdbx_strand_id
1 'polypeptide(L)'
;MLLFYYEKNELRAFVDDDGAWFVAADVARALGYRDSPNMLRRFDENEIRWFKVQGRRGWHQARAVSARALIGLAFRSRSERSEGFYRWLLDEVLDVELREDARERARAEGY
;
A
#
# COMPACT_ATOMS: atom_id res chain seq x y z
N MET A 1 3.76 1.44 11.69
CA MET A 1 4.09 0.89 10.35
C MET A 1 3.81 -0.60 10.34
N LEU A 2 3.16 -1.06 9.29
CA LEU A 2 2.87 -2.48 9.08
C LEU A 2 3.80 -3.05 8.03
N LEU A 3 4.09 -4.34 8.13
CA LEU A 3 4.91 -5.05 7.15
C LEU A 3 4.06 -6.13 6.49
N PHE A 4 4.03 -6.11 5.18
CA PHE A 4 3.39 -7.14 4.37
C PHE A 4 4.43 -7.80 3.50
N TYR A 5 4.16 -9.01 3.07
CA TYR A 5 5.05 -9.75 2.19
C TYR A 5 4.26 -10.25 0.99
N TYR A 6 4.70 -9.84 -0.18
CA TYR A 6 4.19 -10.35 -1.46
C TYR A 6 5.29 -11.12 -2.15
N GLU A 7 5.12 -12.42 -2.28
CA GLU A 7 6.19 -13.34 -2.70
C GLU A 7 7.39 -13.17 -1.75
N LYS A 8 8.54 -12.75 -2.28
CA LYS A 8 9.74 -12.51 -1.46
C LYS A 8 9.98 -11.04 -1.17
N ASN A 9 9.03 -10.18 -1.48
CA ASN A 9 9.19 -8.74 -1.33
C ASN A 9 8.51 -8.25 -0.07
N GLU A 10 9.26 -7.51 0.74
CA GLU A 10 8.73 -6.81 1.89
C GLU A 10 8.10 -5.49 1.46
N LEU A 11 6.86 -5.26 1.88
CA LEU A 11 6.14 -4.03 1.61
C LEU A 11 5.77 -3.35 2.91
N ARG A 12 6.31 -2.16 3.11
CA ARG A 12 5.99 -1.33 4.27
C ARG A 12 4.70 -0.57 3.99
N ALA A 13 3.84 -0.49 4.99
CA ALA A 13 2.55 0.16 4.85
C ALA A 13 2.18 0.98 6.08
N PHE A 14 1.32 1.96 5.86
CA PHE A 14 0.74 2.79 6.90
C PHE A 14 -0.77 2.74 6.76
N VAL A 15 -1.48 2.75 7.88
CA VAL A 15 -2.94 2.80 7.88
C VAL A 15 -3.36 4.07 8.59
N ASP A 16 -4.22 4.86 7.95
CA ASP A 16 -4.83 6.05 8.53
C ASP A 16 -6.33 6.02 8.26
N ASP A 17 -7.01 7.15 8.49
CA ASP A 17 -8.46 7.24 8.32
C ASP A 17 -8.91 7.03 6.87
N ASP A 18 -8.01 7.21 5.91
CA ASP A 18 -8.30 7.04 4.49
C ASP A 18 -7.93 5.64 3.97
N GLY A 19 -7.43 4.76 4.84
CA GLY A 19 -7.09 3.38 4.49
C GLY A 19 -5.60 3.09 4.54
N ALA A 20 -5.17 2.09 3.81
CA ALA A 20 -3.78 1.64 3.76
C ALA A 20 -3.00 2.34 2.65
N TRP A 21 -1.73 2.62 2.93
CA TRP A 21 -0.79 3.29 2.03
C TRP A 21 0.50 2.49 2.00
N PHE A 22 0.95 2.12 0.82
CA PHE A 22 2.17 1.33 0.64
C PHE A 22 3.33 2.21 0.19
N VAL A 23 4.51 1.97 0.75
CA VAL A 23 5.72 2.67 0.30
C VAL A 23 5.95 2.37 -1.18
N ALA A 24 6.00 3.43 -1.99
CA ALA A 24 6.03 3.30 -3.44
C ALA A 24 7.24 2.52 -3.96
N ALA A 25 8.41 2.71 -3.35
CA ALA A 25 9.61 1.98 -3.75
C ALA A 25 9.47 0.46 -3.56
N ASP A 26 8.79 0.05 -2.49
CA ASP A 26 8.58 -1.38 -2.23
C ASP A 26 7.63 -2.00 -3.26
N VAL A 27 6.55 -1.29 -3.59
CA VAL A 27 5.59 -1.76 -4.59
C VAL A 27 6.24 -1.82 -5.97
N ALA A 28 6.99 -0.79 -6.34
CA ALA A 28 7.68 -0.76 -7.64
C ALA A 28 8.60 -1.96 -7.80
N ARG A 29 9.36 -2.29 -6.74
CA ARG A 29 10.23 -3.46 -6.73
C ARG A 29 9.43 -4.76 -6.86
N ALA A 30 8.35 -4.89 -6.10
CA ALA A 30 7.50 -6.08 -6.11
C ALA A 30 6.85 -6.32 -7.47
N LEU A 31 6.43 -5.25 -8.14
CA LEU A 31 5.77 -5.34 -9.44
C LEU A 31 6.73 -5.27 -10.64
N GLY A 32 8.03 -5.09 -10.38
CA GLY A 32 9.03 -5.10 -11.43
C GLY A 32 9.11 -3.81 -12.23
N TYR A 33 8.66 -2.69 -11.68
CA TYR A 33 8.92 -1.39 -12.30
C TYR A 33 10.40 -1.02 -12.12
N ARG A 34 10.90 -0.23 -13.06
CA ARG A 34 12.29 0.24 -13.00
C ARG A 34 12.58 1.01 -11.71
N ASP A 35 11.66 1.88 -11.31
CA ASP A 35 11.76 2.69 -10.10
C ASP A 35 10.38 3.21 -9.69
N SER A 36 10.29 3.80 -8.51
CA SER A 36 9.02 4.33 -8.02
C SER A 36 8.51 5.55 -8.81
N PRO A 37 9.35 6.50 -9.25
CA PRO A 37 8.86 7.59 -10.09
C PRO A 37 8.18 7.11 -11.36
N ASN A 38 8.72 6.06 -11.99
CA ASN A 38 8.12 5.47 -13.19
C ASN A 38 6.73 4.92 -12.91
N MET A 39 6.59 4.19 -11.79
CA MET A 39 5.31 3.65 -11.39
C MET A 39 4.32 4.76 -11.01
N LEU A 40 4.77 5.77 -10.26
CA LEU A 40 3.90 6.82 -9.72
C LEU A 40 3.28 7.72 -10.80
N ARG A 41 3.82 7.72 -12.00
CA ARG A 41 3.21 8.44 -13.13
C ARG A 41 1.80 7.94 -13.46
N ARG A 42 1.45 6.76 -13.02
CA ARG A 42 0.15 6.13 -13.28
C ARG A 42 -0.91 6.52 -12.27
N PHE A 43 -0.56 7.34 -11.28
CA PHE A 43 -1.44 7.69 -10.17
C PHE A 43 -1.65 9.20 -10.10
N ASP A 44 -2.82 9.61 -9.58
CA ASP A 44 -3.14 11.00 -9.32
C ASP A 44 -2.47 11.46 -8.03
N GLU A 45 -2.29 12.77 -7.88
CA GLU A 45 -1.66 13.36 -6.69
C GLU A 45 -2.37 12.97 -5.41
N ASN A 46 -3.70 12.87 -5.42
CA ASN A 46 -4.47 12.50 -4.23
C ASN A 46 -4.33 11.02 -3.86
N GLU A 47 -3.72 10.23 -4.71
CA GLU A 47 -3.44 8.82 -4.46
C GLU A 47 -2.04 8.58 -3.88
N ILE A 48 -1.27 9.64 -3.73
CA ILE A 48 0.12 9.62 -3.27
C ILE A 48 0.26 10.51 -2.03
N ARG A 49 0.97 10.02 -1.01
CA ARG A 49 1.29 10.80 0.19
C ARG A 49 2.73 10.59 0.59
N TRP A 50 3.28 11.57 1.31
CA TRP A 50 4.59 11.47 1.93
C TRP A 50 4.44 11.00 3.37
N PHE A 51 5.26 10.02 3.76
CA PHE A 51 5.33 9.53 5.12
C PHE A 51 6.79 9.56 5.59
N LYS A 52 6.98 9.73 6.90
CA LYS A 52 8.30 9.58 7.50
C LYS A 52 8.55 8.10 7.74
N VAL A 53 9.69 7.62 7.28
CA VAL A 53 10.10 6.23 7.41
C VAL A 53 11.47 6.17 8.05
N GLN A 54 11.66 5.26 8.99
CA GLN A 54 12.97 5.04 9.58
C GLN A 54 13.76 4.08 8.71
N GLY A 55 14.94 4.52 8.26
CA GLY A 55 15.88 3.73 7.50
C GLY A 55 17.18 3.54 8.27
N ARG A 56 18.16 2.93 7.60
CA ARG A 56 19.48 2.66 8.22
C ARG A 56 20.21 3.91 8.63
N ARG A 57 19.99 5.03 7.92
CA ARG A 57 20.64 6.32 8.15
C ARG A 57 19.77 7.31 8.92
N GLY A 58 18.72 6.82 9.57
CA GLY A 58 17.78 7.65 10.31
C GLY A 58 16.47 7.86 9.57
N TRP A 59 15.75 8.90 9.95
CA TRP A 59 14.44 9.19 9.39
C TRP A 59 14.56 9.87 8.03
N HIS A 60 13.74 9.45 7.08
CA HIS A 60 13.62 10.12 5.79
C HIS A 60 12.17 10.09 5.34
N GLN A 61 11.84 10.91 4.35
CA GLN A 61 10.50 10.91 3.77
C GLN A 61 10.43 9.96 2.59
N ALA A 62 9.36 9.18 2.51
CA ALA A 62 9.10 8.28 1.40
C ALA A 62 7.69 8.53 0.89
N ARG A 63 7.52 8.43 -0.43
CA ARG A 63 6.20 8.48 -1.02
C ARG A 63 5.51 7.14 -0.85
N ALA A 64 4.22 7.20 -0.59
CA ALA A 64 3.38 6.01 -0.49
C ALA A 64 2.15 6.19 -1.38
N VAL A 65 1.63 5.09 -1.85
CA VAL A 65 0.48 5.06 -2.75
C VAL A 65 -0.66 4.32 -2.07
N SER A 66 -1.89 4.80 -2.28
CA SER A 66 -3.05 4.21 -1.63
C SER A 66 -3.29 2.78 -2.13
N ALA A 67 -3.69 1.89 -1.21
CA ALA A 67 -4.03 0.51 -1.56
C ALA A 67 -5.17 0.45 -2.58
N ARG A 68 -6.14 1.34 -2.46
CA ARG A 68 -7.26 1.43 -3.41
C ARG A 68 -6.80 1.78 -4.81
N ALA A 69 -5.85 2.72 -4.92
CA ALA A 69 -5.26 3.08 -6.20
C ALA A 69 -4.47 1.92 -6.81
N LEU A 70 -3.76 1.15 -5.98
CA LEU A 70 -3.04 -0.05 -6.43
C LEU A 70 -3.99 -1.12 -6.95
N ILE A 71 -5.12 -1.31 -6.30
CA ILE A 71 -6.16 -2.24 -6.77
C ILE A 71 -6.64 -1.80 -8.15
N GLY A 72 -6.90 -0.50 -8.33
CA GLY A 72 -7.29 0.04 -9.62
C GLY A 72 -6.26 -0.17 -10.71
N LEU A 73 -4.98 0.04 -10.41
CA LEU A 73 -3.90 -0.19 -11.37
C LEU A 73 -3.79 -1.66 -11.74
N ALA A 74 -3.82 -2.55 -10.75
CA ALA A 74 -3.73 -3.99 -11.00
C ALA A 74 -4.88 -4.48 -11.88
N PHE A 75 -6.08 -3.96 -11.65
CA PHE A 75 -7.25 -4.29 -12.45
C PHE A 75 -7.10 -3.83 -13.90
N ARG A 76 -6.57 -2.63 -14.12
CA ARG A 76 -6.36 -2.09 -15.46
C ARG A 76 -5.23 -2.78 -16.23
N SER A 77 -4.20 -3.23 -15.53
CA SER A 77 -3.00 -3.78 -16.16
C SER A 77 -3.16 -5.18 -16.74
N ARG A 78 -4.05 -5.98 -16.20
CA ARG A 78 -4.44 -7.32 -16.70
C ARG A 78 -3.30 -8.25 -17.08
N SER A 79 -2.18 -8.21 -16.39
CA SER A 79 -1.09 -9.17 -16.55
C SER A 79 -1.19 -10.24 -15.48
N GLU A 80 -0.55 -11.39 -15.68
CA GLU A 80 -0.49 -12.43 -14.64
C GLU A 80 0.08 -11.88 -13.34
N ARG A 81 1.10 -11.04 -13.45
CA ARG A 81 1.78 -10.44 -12.30
C ARG A 81 0.86 -9.50 -11.53
N SER A 82 0.13 -8.65 -12.24
CA SER A 82 -0.80 -7.73 -11.61
C SER A 82 -2.02 -8.45 -11.05
N GLU A 83 -2.47 -9.53 -11.69
CA GLU A 83 -3.59 -10.32 -11.19
C GLU A 83 -3.25 -10.99 -9.86
N GLY A 84 -2.06 -11.57 -9.74
CA GLY A 84 -1.60 -12.15 -8.48
C GLY A 84 -1.49 -11.12 -7.38
N PHE A 85 -0.96 -9.94 -7.69
CA PHE A 85 -0.84 -8.85 -6.75
C PHE A 85 -2.22 -8.31 -6.33
N TYR A 86 -3.16 -8.20 -7.28
CA TYR A 86 -4.53 -7.78 -7.01
C TYR A 86 -5.23 -8.71 -6.02
N ARG A 87 -5.11 -10.03 -6.23
CA ARG A 87 -5.67 -11.01 -5.32
C ARG A 87 -5.07 -10.92 -3.93
N TRP A 88 -3.76 -10.76 -3.88
CA TRP A 88 -3.05 -10.57 -2.61
C TRP A 88 -3.52 -9.32 -1.88
N LEU A 89 -3.70 -8.21 -2.60
CA LEU A 89 -4.23 -6.98 -2.01
C LEU A 89 -5.62 -7.18 -1.41
N LEU A 90 -6.50 -7.87 -2.14
CA LEU A 90 -7.85 -8.13 -1.66
C LEU A 90 -7.85 -9.01 -0.41
N ASP A 91 -7.04 -10.05 -0.41
CA ASP A 91 -7.05 -11.03 0.68
C ASP A 91 -6.35 -10.53 1.94
N GLU A 92 -5.21 -9.82 1.77
CA GLU A 92 -4.37 -9.45 2.91
C GLU A 92 -4.61 -8.02 3.40
N VAL A 93 -4.84 -7.09 2.49
CA VAL A 93 -4.85 -5.67 2.83
C VAL A 93 -6.24 -5.19 3.18
N LEU A 94 -7.25 -5.53 2.40
CA LEU A 94 -8.62 -5.12 2.71
C LEU A 94 -9.09 -5.71 4.02
N ASP A 95 -8.67 -6.92 4.33
CA ASP A 95 -8.99 -7.53 5.61
C ASP A 95 -8.45 -6.72 6.79
N VAL A 96 -7.23 -6.21 6.68
CA VAL A 96 -6.63 -5.36 7.72
C VAL A 96 -7.40 -4.04 7.85
N GLU A 97 -7.74 -3.40 6.74
CA GLU A 97 -8.53 -2.15 6.75
C GLU A 97 -9.88 -2.37 7.42
N LEU A 98 -10.57 -3.45 7.10
CA LEU A 98 -11.86 -3.78 7.70
C LEU A 98 -11.75 -4.02 9.20
N ARG A 99 -10.68 -4.66 9.66
CA ARG A 99 -10.42 -4.88 11.08
C ARG A 99 -10.19 -3.57 11.82
N GLU A 100 -9.45 -2.64 11.23
CA GLU A 100 -9.22 -1.33 11.83
C GLU A 100 -10.51 -0.54 11.93
N ASP A 101 -11.34 -0.54 10.88
CA ASP A 101 -12.67 0.08 10.92
C ASP A 101 -13.54 -0.51 12.02
N ALA A 102 -13.54 -1.82 12.16
CA ALA A 102 -14.30 -2.50 13.21
C ALA A 102 -13.84 -2.10 14.60
N ARG A 103 -12.52 -1.95 14.81
CA ARG A 103 -11.96 -1.49 16.08
C ARG A 103 -12.38 -0.06 16.41
N GLU A 104 -12.35 0.81 15.41
CA GLU A 104 -12.77 2.20 15.57
C GLU A 104 -14.24 2.29 15.94
N ARG A 105 -15.10 1.53 15.29
CA ARG A 105 -16.52 1.46 15.59
C ARG A 105 -16.75 0.96 17.01
N ALA A 106 -16.06 -0.09 17.40
CA ALA A 106 -16.17 -0.64 18.76
C ALA A 106 -15.77 0.40 19.79
N ARG A 107 -14.68 1.15 19.57
CA ARG A 107 -14.26 2.22 20.49
C ARG A 107 -15.28 3.34 20.56
N ALA A 108 -15.84 3.74 19.42
CA ALA A 108 -16.84 4.79 19.36
C ALA A 108 -18.14 4.40 20.08
N GLU A 109 -18.47 3.12 20.08
CA GLU A 109 -19.65 2.57 20.75
C GLU A 109 -19.40 2.20 22.22
N GLY A 110 -18.20 2.40 22.72
CA GLY A 110 -17.86 2.17 24.12
C GLY A 110 -17.55 0.72 24.49
N TYR A 111 -17.20 -0.11 23.53
CA TYR A 111 -16.81 -1.51 23.77
C TYR A 111 -15.34 -1.68 24.10
#